data_ed054d83282440d58566e6c08bb51cfa
#
_entry.id   ed054d83282440d58566e6c08bb51cfa
#
_cell.length_a   1.000
_cell.length_b   1.000
_cell.length_c   1.000
_cell.angle_alpha   90.00
_cell.angle_beta   90.00
_cell.angle_gamma   90.00
#
_symmetry.space_group_name_H-M   'P 1'
#
loop_
_entity.id
_entity.type
_entity.pdbx_description
1 polymer ?
#
loop_
_entity_poly.entity_id
_entity_poly.type
_entity_poly.pdbx_seq_one_letter_code
_entity_poly.pdbx_strand_id
1 'polypeptide(L)'
;MTTNTTTALAQLDLIAAHWTDLHQLRTARPHDAWPPASLQAYLRTVEEYDPSDRSAPVRLHVIDTIRTVELVLIPLADHIASRIQRPVINAATGKGWSDDLHRQAALLSARDSADPTRWQYTGTRTGQHAAQWLAARLRQQPGPFRPLNLREVEEIQHIAAGAAERVEHALGIRRRTVGTGHICGCGGELFLEGGDGRPPTLVCDACARSLTLADAAA
;
A
#
# COMPACT_ATOMS: atom_id res chain seq x y z
N MET A 1 -13.89 -11.54 -12.90
CA MET A 1 -12.74 -10.65 -12.60
C MET A 1 -11.51 -11.26 -13.24
N THR A 2 -10.71 -10.46 -13.93
CA THR A 2 -9.43 -10.94 -14.50
C THR A 2 -8.40 -11.08 -13.38
N THR A 3 -7.39 -11.95 -13.56
CA THR A 3 -6.28 -12.14 -12.60
C THR A 3 -5.64 -10.80 -12.21
N ASN A 4 -5.48 -9.90 -13.16
CA ASN A 4 -4.93 -8.55 -12.95
C ASN A 4 -5.74 -7.72 -11.96
N THR A 5 -7.07 -7.76 -12.05
CA THR A 5 -7.96 -7.02 -11.12
C THR A 5 -7.83 -7.56 -9.70
N THR A 6 -7.75 -8.88 -9.52
CA THR A 6 -7.63 -9.51 -8.20
C THR A 6 -6.29 -9.15 -7.54
N THR A 7 -5.19 -9.16 -8.30
CA THR A 7 -3.86 -8.80 -7.80
C THR A 7 -3.81 -7.31 -7.41
N ALA A 8 -4.32 -6.42 -8.27
CA ALA A 8 -4.37 -4.99 -7.97
C ALA A 8 -5.19 -4.69 -6.70
N LEU A 9 -6.32 -5.37 -6.52
CA LEU A 9 -7.14 -5.25 -5.32
C LEU A 9 -6.38 -5.66 -4.05
N ALA A 10 -5.71 -6.83 -4.08
CA ALA A 10 -4.93 -7.29 -2.94
C ALA A 10 -3.83 -6.30 -2.55
N GLN A 11 -3.15 -5.71 -3.55
CA GLN A 11 -2.10 -4.72 -3.34
C GLN A 11 -2.64 -3.41 -2.74
N LEU A 12 -3.76 -2.90 -3.25
CA LEU A 12 -4.39 -1.68 -2.71
C LEU A 12 -4.94 -1.91 -1.29
N ASP A 13 -5.53 -3.07 -1.03
CA ASP A 13 -6.02 -3.44 0.30
C ASP A 13 -4.85 -3.57 1.30
N LEU A 14 -3.73 -4.14 0.89
CA LEU A 14 -2.51 -4.21 1.70
C LEU A 14 -2.04 -2.81 2.08
N ILE A 15 -1.93 -1.90 1.12
CA ILE A 15 -1.51 -0.51 1.38
C ILE A 15 -2.48 0.14 2.37
N ALA A 16 -3.80 0.01 2.15
CA ALA A 16 -4.81 0.62 3.00
C ALA A 16 -4.81 0.06 4.43
N ALA A 17 -4.60 -1.25 4.58
CA ALA A 17 -4.56 -1.93 5.87
C ALA A 17 -3.34 -1.52 6.70
N HIS A 18 -2.17 -1.45 6.07
CA HIS A 18 -0.91 -1.17 6.76
C HIS A 18 -0.51 0.32 6.81
N TRP A 19 -1.37 1.22 6.36
CA TRP A 19 -1.07 2.65 6.37
C TRP A 19 -0.84 3.20 7.78
N THR A 20 -1.65 2.77 8.73
CA THR A 20 -1.50 3.15 10.14
C THR A 20 -0.20 2.62 10.73
N ASP A 21 0.20 1.39 10.39
CA ASP A 21 1.43 0.77 10.86
C ASP A 21 2.66 1.56 10.39
N LEU A 22 2.68 2.01 9.12
CA LEU A 22 3.71 2.91 8.60
C LEU A 22 3.82 4.21 9.40
N HIS A 23 2.68 4.83 9.73
CA HIS A 23 2.66 6.05 10.52
C HIS A 23 3.12 5.82 11.96
N GLN A 24 2.78 4.68 12.57
CA GLN A 24 3.26 4.30 13.90
C GLN A 24 4.77 4.07 13.89
N LEU A 25 5.29 3.37 12.88
CA LEU A 25 6.73 3.15 12.72
C LEU A 25 7.52 4.45 12.56
N ARG A 26 6.92 5.48 11.96
CA ARG A 26 7.55 6.80 11.85
C ARG A 26 7.86 7.42 13.21
N THR A 27 6.98 7.20 14.18
CA THR A 27 7.06 7.79 15.53
C THR A 27 7.59 6.81 16.58
N ALA A 28 7.72 5.52 16.24
CA ALA A 28 8.25 4.51 17.16
C ALA A 28 9.69 4.81 17.56
N ARG A 29 9.97 4.69 18.85
CA ARG A 29 11.32 4.87 19.38
C ARG A 29 12.24 3.76 18.88
N PRO A 30 13.56 4.02 18.67
CA PRO A 30 14.51 3.01 18.20
C PRO A 30 14.61 1.75 19.09
N HIS A 31 14.16 1.83 20.35
CA HIS A 31 14.21 0.71 21.29
C HIS A 31 13.27 -0.45 20.95
N ASP A 32 12.21 -0.18 20.17
CA ASP A 32 11.22 -1.20 19.77
C ASP A 32 11.60 -1.83 18.43
N ALA A 33 12.74 -1.45 17.85
CA ALA A 33 13.18 -1.89 16.55
C ALA A 33 14.03 -3.15 16.63
N TRP A 34 13.74 -4.11 15.79
CA TRP A 34 14.69 -5.18 15.47
C TRP A 34 15.91 -4.60 14.70
N PRO A 35 17.14 -4.96 15.00
CA PRO A 35 17.58 -6.04 15.88
C PRO A 35 17.57 -5.66 17.37
N PRO A 36 17.43 -6.65 18.26
CA PRO A 36 17.44 -6.42 19.71
C PRO A 36 18.71 -5.72 20.16
N ALA A 37 18.63 -4.94 21.22
CA ALA A 37 19.72 -4.07 21.72
C ALA A 37 21.07 -4.80 21.91
N SER A 38 21.03 -6.10 22.20
CA SER A 38 22.23 -6.95 22.31
C SER A 38 22.96 -7.12 20.98
N LEU A 39 22.22 -7.27 19.87
CA LEU A 39 22.82 -7.37 18.55
C LEU A 39 23.28 -6.00 18.03
N GLN A 40 22.57 -4.93 18.36
CA GLN A 40 23.02 -3.56 18.08
C GLN A 40 24.30 -3.22 18.81
N ALA A 41 24.44 -3.66 20.07
CA ALA A 41 25.68 -3.49 20.84
C ALA A 41 26.86 -4.23 20.19
N TYR A 42 26.63 -5.46 19.70
CA TYR A 42 27.65 -6.24 19.00
C TYR A 42 28.06 -5.58 17.66
N LEU A 43 27.11 -5.13 16.87
CA LEU A 43 27.40 -4.45 15.59
C LEU A 43 28.15 -3.12 15.80
N ARG A 44 27.87 -2.39 16.90
CA ARG A 44 28.60 -1.17 17.27
C ARG A 44 30.06 -1.39 17.70
N THR A 45 30.42 -2.58 18.18
CA THR A 45 31.77 -2.92 18.52
C THR A 45 32.62 -3.30 17.30
N VAL A 46 31.98 -3.62 16.17
CA VAL A 46 32.64 -4.02 14.91
C VAL A 46 32.84 -2.82 13.97
N GLU A 47 31.98 -1.82 14.05
CA GLU A 47 32.12 -0.58 13.29
C GLU A 47 32.74 0.50 14.18
N GLU A 48 33.80 1.13 13.69
CA GLU A 48 34.47 2.28 14.36
C GLU A 48 33.40 3.41 14.45
N TYR A 49 32.82 3.54 15.66
CA TYR A 49 31.69 4.44 15.92
C TYR A 49 32.18 5.89 15.91
N ASP A 50 31.77 6.67 14.90
CA ASP A 50 31.85 8.11 14.92
C ASP A 50 30.72 8.70 15.79
N PRO A 51 31.03 9.28 16.98
CA PRO A 51 30.01 9.85 17.87
C PRO A 51 29.29 11.08 17.29
N SER A 52 29.79 11.62 16.16
CA SER A 52 29.12 12.70 15.43
C SER A 52 27.97 12.20 14.57
N ASP A 53 27.95 10.91 14.25
CA ASP A 53 26.89 10.28 13.47
C ASP A 53 25.66 10.00 14.38
N ARG A 54 24.97 11.07 14.75
CA ARG A 54 23.69 10.96 15.47
C ARG A 54 22.71 10.29 14.53
N SER A 55 22.49 9.00 14.76
CA SER A 55 21.39 8.26 14.14
C SER A 55 20.14 9.14 14.18
N ALA A 56 19.67 9.54 13.02
CA ALA A 56 18.48 10.38 12.91
C ALA A 56 17.34 9.72 13.69
N PRO A 57 16.69 10.44 14.65
CA PRO A 57 15.66 9.86 15.51
C PRO A 57 14.40 9.41 14.75
N VAL A 58 14.39 9.61 13.46
CA VAL A 58 13.28 9.31 12.55
C VAL A 58 13.76 8.31 11.51
N ARG A 59 12.96 7.30 11.28
CA ARG A 59 13.18 6.32 10.20
C ARG A 59 12.93 6.98 8.85
N LEU A 60 13.94 7.62 8.27
CA LEU A 60 13.86 8.33 6.99
C LEU A 60 13.25 7.47 5.89
N HIS A 61 13.64 6.18 5.82
CA HIS A 61 13.09 5.25 4.83
C HIS A 61 11.57 5.06 4.94
N VAL A 62 10.99 5.12 6.16
CA VAL A 62 9.53 5.04 6.35
C VAL A 62 8.85 6.32 5.85
N ILE A 63 9.44 7.48 6.16
CA ILE A 63 8.91 8.77 5.67
C ILE A 63 8.99 8.83 4.14
N ASP A 64 10.10 8.41 3.56
CA ASP A 64 10.28 8.38 2.12
C ASP A 64 9.30 7.40 1.46
N THR A 65 9.02 6.26 2.12
CA THR A 65 8.00 5.33 1.65
C THR A 65 6.61 5.97 1.66
N ILE A 66 6.18 6.58 2.77
CA ILE A 66 4.89 7.24 2.87
C ILE A 66 4.76 8.30 1.76
N ARG A 67 5.75 9.19 1.64
CA ARG A 67 5.76 10.24 0.62
C ARG A 67 5.72 9.69 -0.80
N THR A 68 6.52 8.66 -1.09
CA THR A 68 6.58 8.07 -2.42
C THR A 68 5.26 7.40 -2.78
N VAL A 69 4.63 6.69 -1.85
CA VAL A 69 3.31 6.07 -2.07
C VAL A 69 2.25 7.14 -2.31
N GLU A 70 2.25 8.23 -1.54
CA GLU A 70 1.34 9.36 -1.77
C GLU A 70 1.56 10.05 -3.12
N LEU A 71 2.84 10.25 -3.50
CA LEU A 71 3.22 10.86 -4.77
C LEU A 71 2.80 10.05 -6.00
N VAL A 72 2.59 8.75 -5.88
CA VAL A 72 2.15 7.92 -7.02
C VAL A 72 0.66 7.60 -6.97
N LEU A 73 0.07 7.34 -5.79
CA LEU A 73 -1.34 6.95 -5.68
C LEU A 73 -2.32 8.12 -5.79
N ILE A 74 -1.98 9.29 -5.23
CA ILE A 74 -2.87 10.46 -5.29
C ILE A 74 -3.00 10.97 -6.72
N PRO A 75 -1.90 11.20 -7.48
CA PRO A 75 -2.01 11.58 -8.89
C PRO A 75 -2.68 10.51 -9.76
N LEU A 76 -2.47 9.22 -9.45
CA LEU A 76 -3.18 8.16 -10.15
C LEU A 76 -4.69 8.27 -9.93
N ALA A 77 -5.13 8.45 -8.68
CA ALA A 77 -6.54 8.62 -8.36
C ALA A 77 -7.13 9.89 -9.02
N ASP A 78 -6.37 11.01 -9.04
CA ASP A 78 -6.73 12.23 -9.78
C ASP A 78 -6.92 11.91 -11.27
N HIS A 79 -5.97 11.19 -11.87
CA HIS A 79 -6.00 10.84 -13.28
C HIS A 79 -7.18 9.92 -13.63
N ILE A 80 -7.38 8.85 -12.88
CA ILE A 80 -8.50 7.93 -13.07
C ILE A 80 -9.82 8.66 -12.86
N ALA A 81 -9.97 9.43 -11.77
CA ALA A 81 -11.19 10.18 -11.48
C ALA A 81 -11.54 11.16 -12.61
N SER A 82 -10.56 11.88 -13.14
CA SER A 82 -10.78 12.82 -14.25
C SER A 82 -11.39 12.16 -15.49
N ARG A 83 -11.16 10.86 -15.66
CA ARG A 83 -11.65 10.08 -16.82
C ARG A 83 -12.99 9.42 -16.59
N ILE A 84 -13.25 8.92 -15.37
CA ILE A 84 -14.41 8.08 -15.09
C ILE A 84 -15.51 8.78 -14.29
N GLN A 85 -15.16 9.81 -13.51
CA GLN A 85 -16.09 10.52 -12.64
C GLN A 85 -16.92 11.51 -13.44
N ARG A 86 -18.23 11.38 -13.37
CA ARG A 86 -19.13 12.35 -13.99
C ARG A 86 -18.99 13.71 -13.32
N PRO A 87 -19.07 14.82 -14.06
CA PRO A 87 -19.13 16.14 -13.49
C PRO A 87 -20.25 16.24 -12.45
N VAL A 88 -20.09 17.10 -11.45
CA VAL A 88 -21.17 17.41 -10.52
C VAL A 88 -22.36 17.95 -11.30
N ILE A 89 -23.56 17.53 -10.92
CA ILE A 89 -24.81 18.02 -11.51
C ILE A 89 -24.80 19.55 -11.38
N ASN A 90 -24.75 20.23 -12.51
CA ASN A 90 -24.78 21.69 -12.51
C ASN A 90 -26.22 22.14 -12.21
N ALA A 91 -26.39 22.96 -11.18
CA ALA A 91 -27.64 23.67 -10.95
C ALA A 91 -27.83 24.80 -11.99
N ALA A 92 -27.80 24.40 -13.29
CA ALA A 92 -27.97 25.37 -14.36
C ALA A 92 -29.31 26.08 -14.22
N THR A 93 -29.25 27.39 -14.11
CA THR A 93 -30.41 28.25 -14.10
C THR A 93 -31.00 28.33 -15.50
N GLY A 94 -32.03 27.53 -15.78
CA GLY A 94 -32.79 27.67 -17.01
C GLY A 94 -33.58 28.98 -17.01
N LYS A 95 -33.54 29.72 -18.12
CA LYS A 95 -34.45 30.88 -18.31
C LYS A 95 -35.88 30.41 -18.15
N GLY A 96 -36.65 31.02 -17.23
CA GLY A 96 -38.05 30.71 -17.01
C GLY A 96 -38.33 29.63 -15.94
N TRP A 97 -37.34 29.18 -15.20
CA TRP A 97 -37.56 28.27 -14.06
C TRP A 97 -38.17 29.05 -12.87
N SER A 98 -39.09 28.37 -12.15
CA SER A 98 -39.57 28.88 -10.87
C SER A 98 -38.51 28.81 -9.79
N ASP A 99 -38.68 29.59 -8.73
CA ASP A 99 -37.75 29.58 -7.56
C ASP A 99 -37.68 28.17 -6.90
N ASP A 100 -38.73 27.40 -6.99
CA ASP A 100 -38.76 26.02 -6.47
C ASP A 100 -37.89 25.08 -7.31
N LEU A 101 -37.91 25.20 -8.62
CA LEU A 101 -37.05 24.43 -9.50
C LEU A 101 -35.57 24.80 -9.30
N HIS A 102 -35.27 26.09 -9.09
CA HIS A 102 -33.92 26.54 -8.78
C HIS A 102 -33.43 25.96 -7.45
N ARG A 103 -34.26 25.97 -6.40
CA ARG A 103 -33.95 25.38 -5.10
C ARG A 103 -33.72 23.87 -5.19
N GLN A 104 -34.56 23.14 -5.90
CA GLN A 104 -34.40 21.71 -6.11
C GLN A 104 -33.12 21.38 -6.85
N ALA A 105 -32.79 22.11 -7.92
CA ALA A 105 -31.54 21.92 -8.67
C ALA A 105 -30.30 22.21 -7.81
N ALA A 106 -30.35 23.27 -7.00
CA ALA A 106 -29.27 23.59 -6.06
C ALA A 106 -29.06 22.49 -5.00
N LEU A 107 -30.15 21.95 -4.43
CA LEU A 107 -30.11 20.84 -3.49
C LEU A 107 -29.54 19.57 -4.11
N LEU A 108 -29.92 19.22 -5.34
CA LEU A 108 -29.38 18.07 -6.08
C LEU A 108 -27.88 18.25 -6.35
N SER A 109 -27.48 19.44 -6.80
CA SER A 109 -26.07 19.77 -7.02
C SER A 109 -25.24 19.66 -5.74
N ALA A 110 -25.74 20.23 -4.63
CA ALA A 110 -25.10 20.15 -3.33
C ALA A 110 -24.97 18.69 -2.84
N ARG A 111 -26.04 17.90 -2.98
CA ARG A 111 -26.03 16.48 -2.61
C ARG A 111 -25.04 15.67 -3.45
N ASP A 112 -25.01 15.92 -4.78
CA ASP A 112 -24.08 15.23 -5.68
C ASP A 112 -22.63 15.61 -5.43
N SER A 113 -22.37 16.89 -5.11
CA SER A 113 -21.00 17.35 -4.76
C SER A 113 -20.52 16.82 -3.41
N ALA A 114 -21.45 16.58 -2.48
CA ALA A 114 -21.16 16.03 -1.15
C ALA A 114 -21.13 14.49 -1.12
N ASP A 115 -21.30 13.81 -2.27
CA ASP A 115 -21.28 12.35 -2.35
C ASP A 115 -19.90 11.84 -1.89
N PRO A 116 -19.84 11.05 -0.79
CA PRO A 116 -18.57 10.56 -0.24
C PRO A 116 -17.85 9.57 -1.15
N THR A 117 -18.53 9.02 -2.16
CA THR A 117 -17.91 8.13 -3.13
C THR A 117 -17.07 8.88 -4.16
N ARG A 118 -17.31 10.19 -4.35
CA ARG A 118 -16.56 11.03 -5.27
C ARG A 118 -15.11 11.21 -4.81
N TRP A 119 -14.22 11.14 -5.79
CA TRP A 119 -12.85 11.59 -5.56
C TRP A 119 -12.83 13.11 -5.44
N GLN A 120 -12.25 13.58 -4.34
CA GLN A 120 -12.09 15.01 -4.09
C GLN A 120 -10.68 15.45 -4.50
N TYR A 121 -10.59 16.43 -5.39
CA TYR A 121 -9.29 16.95 -5.88
C TYR A 121 -8.62 17.91 -4.90
N THR A 122 -9.33 18.31 -3.85
CA THR A 122 -8.88 19.25 -2.82
C THR A 122 -9.10 18.64 -1.42
N GLY A 123 -8.51 19.25 -0.41
CA GLY A 123 -8.64 18.81 0.98
C GLY A 123 -7.57 17.78 1.38
N THR A 124 -7.81 17.10 2.49
CA THR A 124 -6.86 16.09 3.02
C THR A 124 -6.93 14.82 2.21
N ARG A 125 -5.89 14.57 1.43
CA ARG A 125 -5.75 13.37 0.62
C ARG A 125 -4.54 12.59 1.10
N THR A 126 -4.72 11.32 1.40
CA THR A 126 -3.66 10.41 1.88
C THR A 126 -3.51 9.24 0.94
N GLY A 127 -2.36 8.57 0.99
CA GLY A 127 -2.14 7.32 0.25
C GLY A 127 -3.16 6.25 0.59
N GLN A 128 -3.59 6.17 1.86
CA GLN A 128 -4.66 5.27 2.30
C GLN A 128 -5.99 5.56 1.60
N HIS A 129 -6.41 6.82 1.58
CA HIS A 129 -7.66 7.22 0.93
C HIS A 129 -7.62 6.94 -0.57
N ALA A 130 -6.48 7.25 -1.22
CA ALA A 130 -6.31 6.95 -2.65
C ALA A 130 -6.38 5.44 -2.93
N ALA A 131 -5.71 4.61 -2.12
CA ALA A 131 -5.76 3.16 -2.25
C ALA A 131 -7.19 2.62 -2.08
N GLN A 132 -7.90 3.06 -1.05
CA GLN A 132 -9.29 2.66 -0.79
C GLN A 132 -10.23 3.07 -1.94
N TRP A 133 -10.07 4.30 -2.43
CA TRP A 133 -10.89 4.79 -3.53
C TRP A 133 -10.64 4.01 -4.82
N LEU A 134 -9.38 3.76 -5.20
CA LEU A 134 -9.04 2.95 -6.37
C LEU A 134 -9.55 1.51 -6.24
N ALA A 135 -9.42 0.89 -5.06
CA ALA A 135 -9.96 -0.43 -4.78
C ALA A 135 -11.48 -0.48 -4.93
N ALA A 136 -12.20 0.56 -4.47
CA ALA A 136 -13.63 0.70 -4.64
C ALA A 136 -14.03 0.76 -6.13
N ARG A 137 -13.23 1.40 -6.97
CA ARG A 137 -13.47 1.45 -8.44
C ARG A 137 -13.24 0.10 -9.09
N LEU A 138 -12.17 -0.63 -8.71
CA LEU A 138 -11.93 -1.99 -9.19
C LEU A 138 -13.04 -2.97 -8.78
N ARG A 139 -13.62 -2.79 -7.59
CA ARG A 139 -14.80 -3.55 -7.10
C ARG A 139 -16.11 -3.11 -7.76
N GLN A 140 -16.08 -2.14 -8.65
CA GLN A 140 -17.26 -1.59 -9.32
C GLN A 140 -18.33 -1.08 -8.33
N GLN A 141 -17.92 -0.55 -7.19
CA GLN A 141 -18.85 0.02 -6.23
C GLN A 141 -19.67 1.14 -6.88
N PRO A 142 -20.97 1.24 -6.58
CA PRO A 142 -21.85 2.24 -7.19
C PRO A 142 -21.37 3.66 -6.87
N GLY A 143 -21.70 4.59 -7.75
CA GLY A 143 -21.36 6.00 -7.62
C GLY A 143 -21.43 6.73 -8.96
N PRO A 144 -21.06 8.00 -9.01
CA PRO A 144 -21.13 8.81 -10.22
C PRO A 144 -19.96 8.52 -11.19
N PHE A 145 -19.77 7.23 -11.54
CA PHE A 145 -18.65 6.77 -12.34
C PHE A 145 -19.12 5.92 -13.51
N ARG A 146 -18.35 5.95 -14.61
CA ARG A 146 -18.41 4.88 -15.60
C ARG A 146 -17.49 3.71 -15.18
N PRO A 147 -17.73 2.50 -15.68
CA PRO A 147 -16.81 1.37 -15.47
C PRO A 147 -15.39 1.67 -15.97
N LEU A 148 -14.41 1.10 -15.31
CA LEU A 148 -13.01 1.11 -15.75
C LEU A 148 -12.86 0.29 -17.04
N ASN A 149 -12.05 0.78 -17.97
CA ASN A 149 -11.62 0.00 -19.12
C ASN A 149 -10.33 -0.80 -18.77
N LEU A 150 -9.93 -1.71 -19.67
CA LEU A 150 -8.78 -2.59 -19.45
C LEU A 150 -7.49 -1.81 -19.19
N ARG A 151 -7.24 -0.75 -19.97
CA ARG A 151 -6.03 0.08 -19.84
C ARG A 151 -5.96 0.77 -18.48
N GLU A 152 -7.09 1.27 -17.98
CA GLU A 152 -7.17 1.89 -16.66
C GLU A 152 -6.93 0.87 -15.53
N VAL A 153 -7.41 -0.36 -15.69
CA VAL A 153 -7.12 -1.46 -14.75
C VAL A 153 -5.64 -1.82 -14.76
N GLU A 154 -5.01 -1.92 -15.92
CA GLU A 154 -3.58 -2.20 -16.06
C GLU A 154 -2.72 -1.09 -15.45
N GLU A 155 -3.09 0.17 -15.65
CA GLU A 155 -2.41 1.33 -15.06
C GLU A 155 -2.49 1.30 -13.53
N ILE A 156 -3.68 1.04 -12.98
CA ILE A 156 -3.87 0.88 -11.53
C ILE A 156 -3.01 -0.28 -11.00
N GLN A 157 -3.01 -1.43 -11.67
CA GLN A 157 -2.24 -2.59 -11.27
C GLN A 157 -0.74 -2.30 -11.22
N HIS A 158 -0.21 -1.68 -12.26
CA HIS A 158 1.20 -1.37 -12.35
C HIS A 158 1.68 -0.47 -11.22
N ILE A 159 0.94 0.60 -10.94
CA ILE A 159 1.29 1.55 -9.86
C ILE A 159 1.06 0.92 -8.48
N ALA A 160 -0.04 0.19 -8.28
CA ALA A 160 -0.33 -0.48 -7.01
C ALA A 160 0.73 -1.50 -6.64
N ALA A 161 1.28 -2.24 -7.61
CA ALA A 161 2.35 -3.21 -7.39
C ALA A 161 3.60 -2.55 -6.80
N GLY A 162 4.09 -1.49 -7.42
CA GLY A 162 5.26 -0.77 -6.94
C GLY A 162 5.05 -0.09 -5.58
N ALA A 163 3.84 0.43 -5.33
CA ALA A 163 3.49 1.03 -4.05
C ALA A 163 3.41 -0.02 -2.93
N ALA A 164 2.76 -1.15 -3.18
CA ALA A 164 2.65 -2.25 -2.21
C ALA A 164 4.03 -2.83 -1.86
N GLU A 165 4.89 -3.06 -2.84
CA GLU A 165 6.25 -3.54 -2.61
C GLU A 165 7.06 -2.62 -1.68
N ARG A 166 6.90 -1.30 -1.82
CA ARG A 166 7.56 -0.33 -0.93
C ARG A 166 7.02 -0.39 0.50
N VAL A 167 5.70 -0.54 0.65
CA VAL A 167 5.04 -0.69 1.95
C VAL A 167 5.54 -1.97 2.64
N GLU A 168 5.51 -3.10 1.94
CA GLU A 168 6.00 -4.38 2.45
C GLU A 168 7.48 -4.30 2.86
N HIS A 169 8.30 -3.63 2.06
CA HIS A 169 9.70 -3.44 2.36
C HIS A 169 9.93 -2.60 3.62
N ALA A 170 9.20 -1.48 3.75
CA ALA A 170 9.34 -0.57 4.89
C ALA A 170 8.87 -1.20 6.20
N LEU A 171 7.86 -2.05 6.14
CA LEU A 171 7.32 -2.79 7.29
C LEU A 171 8.11 -4.07 7.60
N GLY A 172 8.99 -4.51 6.69
CA GLY A 172 9.70 -5.78 6.83
C GLY A 172 8.80 -7.02 6.72
N ILE A 173 7.57 -6.86 6.20
CA ILE A 173 6.59 -7.96 6.03
C ILE A 173 6.76 -8.67 4.69
N ARG A 174 7.65 -8.20 3.83
CA ARG A 174 7.91 -8.85 2.55
C ARG A 174 8.44 -10.26 2.78
N ARG A 175 7.70 -11.24 2.31
CA ARG A 175 8.18 -12.62 2.27
C ARG A 175 9.39 -12.69 1.36
N ARG A 176 10.52 -13.13 1.90
CA ARG A 176 11.76 -13.29 1.17
C ARG A 176 12.09 -14.77 1.09
N THR A 177 12.41 -15.22 -0.11
CA THR A 177 12.95 -16.55 -0.36
C THR A 177 14.39 -16.38 -0.82
N VAL A 178 15.32 -16.99 -0.11
CA VAL A 178 16.76 -16.93 -0.41
C VAL A 178 17.27 -18.35 -0.57
N GLY A 179 17.91 -18.66 -1.71
CA GLY A 179 18.60 -19.92 -1.90
C GLY A 179 19.73 -20.06 -0.88
N THR A 180 19.76 -21.16 -0.16
CA THR A 180 20.79 -21.40 0.88
C THR A 180 22.04 -22.08 0.31
N GLY A 181 21.97 -22.60 -0.91
CA GLY A 181 23.01 -23.46 -1.52
C GLY A 181 23.10 -24.83 -0.87
N HIS A 182 22.23 -25.17 0.08
CA HIS A 182 22.18 -26.49 0.69
C HIS A 182 21.19 -27.41 -0.02
N ILE A 183 21.54 -28.69 -0.09
CA ILE A 183 20.70 -29.69 -0.74
C ILE A 183 19.95 -30.50 0.33
N CYS A 184 18.64 -30.65 0.12
CA CYS A 184 17.78 -31.49 0.92
C CYS A 184 18.14 -32.98 0.74
N GLY A 185 17.84 -33.81 1.72
CA GLY A 185 18.01 -35.26 1.61
C GLY A 185 17.24 -35.92 0.44
N CYS A 186 16.28 -35.22 -0.16
CA CYS A 186 15.58 -35.67 -1.38
C CYS A 186 16.28 -35.26 -2.70
N GLY A 187 17.37 -34.47 -2.62
CA GLY A 187 18.10 -33.95 -3.78
C GLY A 187 17.64 -32.57 -4.26
N GLY A 188 16.57 -31.99 -3.70
CA GLY A 188 16.10 -30.63 -3.99
C GLY A 188 16.92 -29.56 -3.28
N GLU A 189 16.86 -28.32 -3.75
CA GLU A 189 17.51 -27.19 -3.11
C GLU A 189 16.69 -26.68 -1.91
N LEU A 190 17.38 -26.23 -0.85
CA LEU A 190 16.75 -25.64 0.33
C LEU A 190 16.73 -24.10 0.20
N PHE A 191 15.56 -23.55 0.37
CA PHE A 191 15.32 -22.12 0.37
C PHE A 191 14.95 -21.65 1.79
N LEU A 192 15.56 -20.57 2.22
CA LEU A 192 15.15 -19.88 3.44
C LEU A 192 14.00 -18.94 3.11
N GLU A 193 12.83 -19.23 3.66
CA GLU A 193 11.67 -18.36 3.60
C GLU A 193 11.50 -17.62 4.92
N GLY A 194 11.37 -16.30 4.87
CA GLY A 194 11.19 -15.46 6.05
C GLY A 194 10.49 -14.15 5.70
N GLY A 195 10.08 -13.42 6.71
CA GLY A 195 9.27 -12.21 6.61
C GLY A 195 7.86 -12.45 7.15
N ASP A 196 6.98 -11.47 7.02
CA ASP A 196 5.58 -11.55 7.48
C ASP A 196 5.45 -11.80 9.01
N GLY A 197 6.45 -11.33 9.79
CA GLY A 197 6.47 -11.52 11.24
C GLY A 197 6.60 -12.98 11.71
N ARG A 198 6.77 -13.93 10.79
CA ARG A 198 6.96 -15.34 11.08
C ARG A 198 8.43 -15.69 11.24
N PRO A 199 8.77 -16.66 12.07
CA PRO A 199 10.14 -17.15 12.15
C PRO A 199 10.57 -17.70 10.79
N PRO A 200 11.84 -17.50 10.40
CA PRO A 200 12.35 -18.02 9.15
C PRO A 200 12.31 -19.55 9.13
N THR A 201 11.89 -20.12 7.99
CA THR A 201 11.78 -21.55 7.76
C THR A 201 12.59 -21.95 6.54
N LEU A 202 13.21 -23.13 6.57
CA LEU A 202 13.84 -23.75 5.41
C LEU A 202 12.81 -24.60 4.67
N VAL A 203 12.64 -24.38 3.39
CA VAL A 203 11.68 -25.11 2.54
C VAL A 203 12.42 -25.73 1.37
N CYS A 204 12.17 -27.01 1.12
CA CYS A 204 12.71 -27.69 -0.05
C CYS A 204 11.81 -27.48 -1.27
N ASP A 205 12.38 -27.12 -2.41
CA ASP A 205 11.68 -26.90 -3.68
C ASP A 205 11.07 -28.17 -4.27
N ALA A 206 11.72 -29.32 -4.06
CA ALA A 206 11.30 -30.58 -4.66
C ALA A 206 10.27 -31.35 -3.81
N CYS A 207 10.42 -31.41 -2.47
CA CYS A 207 9.55 -32.20 -1.61
C CYS A 207 8.68 -31.36 -0.69
N ALA A 208 8.76 -30.03 -0.74
CA ALA A 208 8.03 -29.09 0.09
C ALA A 208 8.19 -29.28 1.61
N ARG A 209 9.18 -30.08 2.05
CA ARG A 209 9.48 -30.27 3.47
C ARG A 209 9.94 -28.95 4.05
N SER A 210 9.30 -28.52 5.13
CA SER A 210 9.69 -27.31 5.87
C SER A 210 10.37 -27.71 7.18
N LEU A 211 11.45 -27.01 7.51
CA LEU A 211 12.22 -27.17 8.75
C LEU A 211 12.34 -25.80 9.39
N THR A 212 12.14 -25.71 10.70
CA THR A 212 12.48 -24.49 11.44
C THR A 212 13.99 -24.41 11.60
N LEU A 213 14.55 -23.20 11.78
CA LEU A 213 15.98 -23.06 12.06
C LEU A 213 16.41 -23.79 13.35
N ALA A 214 15.49 -23.95 14.30
CA ALA A 214 15.74 -24.74 15.51
C ALA A 214 15.90 -26.23 15.19
N ASP A 215 15.10 -26.78 14.29
CA ASP A 215 15.18 -28.17 13.85
C ASP A 215 16.40 -28.46 12.98
N ALA A 216 16.93 -27.43 12.32
CA ALA A 216 18.13 -27.57 11.46
C ALA A 216 19.45 -27.49 12.25
N ALA A 217 19.40 -27.02 13.49
CA ALA A 217 20.56 -26.89 14.39
C ALA A 217 20.70 -28.06 15.39
N ALA A 218 19.76 -29.00 15.40
CA ALA A 218 19.75 -30.21 16.20
C ALA A 218 20.26 -31.41 15.44
#